data_7728fb900e620ad5c3469bb205ce5997
#
_entry.id   7728fb900e620ad5c3469bb205ce5997
#
_cell.length_a   1.000
_cell.length_b   1.000
_cell.length_c   1.000
_cell.angle_alpha   90.00
_cell.angle_beta   90.00
_cell.angle_gamma   90.00
#
_symmetry.space_group_name_H-M   'P 1'
#
loop_
_entity.id
_entity.type
_entity.pdbx_description
1 polymer ?
#
loop_
_entity_poly.entity_id
_entity_poly.type
_entity_poly.pdbx_seq_one_letter_code
_entity_poly.pdbx_strand_id
1 'polypeptide(L)'
;MADERAGGSLKVSVVVPVYNPGAALDRSVASILAQTMPDDAFEAIFVDDGSTDGSGQRLDEIAAAHRHISVVHIAASGGPSRPRNIGVQRARGEYVQFLDADDRLGERALDLLYEMGRRNGSDIVIGKLVSNFRGVHWGMFQRSYESCTVATAPLIENLTVSKMFRAAFIRENGIAFPEGLRLTEDQYFVVLAYLRAKVVSVLADEPCYFYCGRDDGGNLSSEPLRPAEYCGNLRRILDMIMTRSSRVISAPGCCAASTGSRCCRGWQGRRSSRPIPPTVASCSTRSAILPWIGSTTRFTTASGLSTGCARRSCARAASMISSSSPSATCA
;
A
#
# COMPACT_ATOMS: atom_id res chain seq x y z
N MET A 1 -9.97 35.67 25.69
CA MET A 1 -11.20 35.08 25.17
C MET A 1 -10.80 33.85 24.43
N ALA A 2 -11.03 32.67 25.01
CA ALA A 2 -10.73 31.38 24.39
C ALA A 2 -11.74 31.17 23.23
N ASP A 3 -11.21 30.95 22.07
CA ASP A 3 -11.96 30.61 20.84
C ASP A 3 -12.56 29.19 21.01
N GLU A 4 -13.80 29.13 21.47
CA GLU A 4 -14.63 27.91 21.45
C GLU A 4 -15.02 27.61 19.99
N ARG A 5 -14.09 27.03 19.25
CA ARG A 5 -14.43 26.41 17.99
C ARG A 5 -15.14 25.11 18.31
N ALA A 6 -16.39 25.02 17.93
CA ALA A 6 -17.12 23.78 17.79
C ALA A 6 -16.34 22.88 16.80
N GLY A 7 -15.36 22.14 17.32
CA GLY A 7 -14.45 21.31 16.55
C GLY A 7 -15.14 20.04 16.16
N GLY A 8 -15.72 19.97 14.96
CA GLY A 8 -15.95 18.72 14.27
C GLY A 8 -14.61 17.97 14.21
N SER A 9 -14.56 16.70 14.64
CA SER A 9 -13.35 15.89 14.52
C SER A 9 -12.97 15.78 13.04
N LEU A 10 -11.70 16.10 12.68
CA LEU A 10 -11.21 15.93 11.33
C LEU A 10 -11.36 14.45 10.89
N LYS A 11 -11.91 14.26 9.71
CA LYS A 11 -12.15 12.93 9.14
C LYS A 11 -10.87 12.31 8.62
N VAL A 12 -10.10 13.06 7.83
CA VAL A 12 -8.92 12.55 7.11
C VAL A 12 -7.74 13.50 7.25
N SER A 13 -6.55 12.96 7.47
CA SER A 13 -5.28 13.64 7.27
C SER A 13 -4.59 13.05 6.04
N VAL A 14 -4.35 13.86 5.00
CA VAL A 14 -3.56 13.47 3.85
C VAL A 14 -2.09 13.76 4.15
N VAL A 15 -1.24 12.74 4.11
CA VAL A 15 0.21 12.86 4.36
C VAL A 15 0.98 12.75 3.07
N VAL A 16 1.73 13.79 2.72
CA VAL A 16 2.47 13.90 1.46
C VAL A 16 3.97 14.08 1.75
N PRO A 17 4.81 13.04 1.55
CA PRO A 17 6.26 13.20 1.60
C PRO A 17 6.73 13.93 0.34
N VAL A 18 7.59 14.94 0.48
CA VAL A 18 8.04 15.77 -0.63
C VAL A 18 9.57 15.79 -0.67
N TYR A 19 10.14 15.48 -1.82
CA TYR A 19 11.56 15.67 -2.11
C TYR A 19 11.78 15.88 -3.61
N ASN A 20 12.10 17.10 -3.99
CA ASN A 20 12.37 17.51 -5.37
C ASN A 20 11.33 16.99 -6.40
N PRO A 21 10.02 17.19 -6.19
CA PRO A 21 8.99 16.72 -7.12
C PRO A 21 8.93 17.52 -8.42
N GLY A 22 9.51 18.72 -8.46
CA GLY A 22 9.42 19.63 -9.59
C GLY A 22 7.96 19.99 -9.95
N ALA A 23 7.64 20.03 -11.23
CA ALA A 23 6.29 20.34 -11.71
C ALA A 23 5.22 19.28 -11.33
N ALA A 24 5.62 18.08 -10.93
CA ALA A 24 4.67 17.05 -10.51
C ALA A 24 3.91 17.44 -9.24
N LEU A 25 4.50 18.30 -8.38
CA LEU A 25 3.88 18.83 -7.16
C LEU A 25 2.54 19.50 -7.44
N ASP A 26 2.46 20.31 -8.51
CA ASP A 26 1.23 21.05 -8.83
C ASP A 26 0.05 20.12 -9.08
N ARG A 27 0.28 18.97 -9.71
CA ARG A 27 -0.74 17.93 -9.96
C ARG A 27 -1.23 17.30 -8.66
N SER A 28 -0.32 16.98 -7.75
CA SER A 28 -0.66 16.44 -6.43
C SER A 28 -1.48 17.44 -5.62
N VAL A 29 -1.02 18.69 -5.52
CA VAL A 29 -1.73 19.79 -4.83
C VAL A 29 -3.12 20.03 -5.44
N ALA A 30 -3.21 20.16 -6.77
CA ALA A 30 -4.49 20.36 -7.45
C ALA A 30 -5.50 19.25 -7.12
N SER A 31 -5.05 17.99 -7.01
CA SER A 31 -5.92 16.88 -6.66
C SER A 31 -6.42 16.91 -5.22
N ILE A 32 -5.66 17.50 -4.29
CA ILE A 32 -6.07 17.72 -2.90
C ILE A 32 -7.10 18.87 -2.84
N LEU A 33 -6.85 19.95 -3.55
CA LEU A 33 -7.76 21.10 -3.59
C LEU A 33 -9.08 20.82 -4.32
N ALA A 34 -9.10 19.80 -5.19
CA ALA A 34 -10.29 19.38 -5.93
C ALA A 34 -11.13 18.31 -5.19
N GLN A 35 -10.80 17.99 -3.94
CA GLN A 35 -11.59 16.99 -3.19
C GLN A 35 -13.01 17.50 -2.92
N THR A 36 -13.99 16.60 -3.00
CA THR A 36 -15.39 16.89 -2.66
C THR A 36 -15.62 16.97 -1.15
N MET A 37 -14.70 16.43 -0.35
CA MET A 37 -14.72 16.54 1.11
C MET A 37 -14.52 18.02 1.51
N PRO A 38 -15.37 18.61 2.37
CA PRO A 38 -15.20 19.99 2.81
C PRO A 38 -13.83 20.26 3.45
N ASP A 39 -13.25 21.45 3.19
CA ASP A 39 -11.93 21.86 3.68
C ASP A 39 -11.78 21.84 5.21
N ASP A 40 -12.88 21.94 5.94
CA ASP A 40 -12.91 21.86 7.40
C ASP A 40 -13.00 20.42 7.93
N ALA A 41 -13.23 19.45 7.04
CA ALA A 41 -13.35 18.04 7.40
C ALA A 41 -12.05 17.24 7.19
N PHE A 42 -11.07 17.78 6.48
CA PHE A 42 -9.78 17.14 6.27
C PHE A 42 -8.61 18.12 6.41
N GLU A 43 -7.41 17.61 6.48
CA GLU A 43 -6.17 18.39 6.42
C GLU A 43 -5.18 17.70 5.48
N ALA A 44 -4.28 18.49 4.88
CA ALA A 44 -3.14 17.98 4.14
C ALA A 44 -1.84 18.43 4.82
N ILE A 45 -0.94 17.48 5.07
CA ILE A 45 0.34 17.68 5.75
C ILE A 45 1.44 17.32 4.76
N PHE A 46 2.06 18.33 4.18
CA PHE A 46 3.24 18.17 3.34
C PHE A 46 4.48 18.15 4.22
N VAL A 47 5.30 17.12 4.07
CA VAL A 47 6.58 17.04 4.78
C VAL A 47 7.70 17.12 3.75
N ASP A 48 8.30 18.31 3.67
CA ASP A 48 9.40 18.60 2.75
C ASP A 48 10.72 18.11 3.34
N ASP A 49 11.30 17.09 2.71
CA ASP A 49 12.53 16.41 3.10
C ASP A 49 13.78 17.10 2.56
N GLY A 50 13.81 18.45 2.66
CA GLY A 50 14.95 19.25 2.25
C GLY A 50 15.04 19.43 0.73
N SER A 51 13.95 19.71 0.07
CA SER A 51 13.92 20.01 -1.38
C SER A 51 14.79 21.20 -1.73
N THR A 52 15.44 21.13 -2.90
CA THR A 52 16.33 22.16 -3.43
C THR A 52 15.86 22.74 -4.78
N ASP A 53 14.73 22.26 -5.27
CA ASP A 53 14.13 22.61 -6.57
C ASP A 53 13.10 23.76 -6.50
N GLY A 54 12.96 24.39 -5.32
CA GLY A 54 11.96 25.44 -5.07
C GLY A 54 10.62 24.92 -4.56
N SER A 55 10.42 23.60 -4.46
CA SER A 55 9.16 22.99 -3.99
C SER A 55 8.80 23.40 -2.56
N GLY A 56 9.79 23.55 -1.66
CA GLY A 56 9.55 24.00 -0.29
C GLY A 56 8.91 25.37 -0.22
N GLN A 57 9.45 26.35 -0.94
CA GLN A 57 8.88 27.71 -1.03
C GLN A 57 7.47 27.69 -1.66
N ARG A 58 7.29 26.91 -2.71
CA ARG A 58 5.99 26.75 -3.36
C ARG A 58 4.93 26.20 -2.40
N LEU A 59 5.29 25.25 -1.55
CA LEU A 59 4.40 24.71 -0.53
C LEU A 59 4.03 25.75 0.53
N ASP A 60 4.96 26.60 0.96
CA ASP A 60 4.68 27.69 1.90
C ASP A 60 3.65 28.67 1.35
N GLU A 61 3.75 29.04 0.05
CA GLU A 61 2.78 29.89 -0.63
C GLU A 61 1.38 29.24 -0.65
N ILE A 62 1.31 27.92 -0.92
CA ILE A 62 0.06 27.15 -0.93
C ILE A 62 -0.54 27.09 0.47
N ALA A 63 0.26 26.81 1.50
CA ALA A 63 -0.21 26.75 2.87
C ALA A 63 -0.69 28.11 3.40
N ALA A 64 -0.09 29.20 2.97
CA ALA A 64 -0.55 30.55 3.30
C ALA A 64 -1.95 30.86 2.70
N ALA A 65 -2.28 30.27 1.55
CA ALA A 65 -3.56 30.44 0.87
C ALA A 65 -4.67 29.50 1.37
N HIS A 66 -4.31 28.33 1.94
CA HIS A 66 -5.25 27.24 2.27
C HIS A 66 -5.09 26.78 3.73
N ARG A 67 -6.06 27.10 4.59
CA ARG A 67 -5.98 26.84 6.04
C ARG A 67 -5.91 25.34 6.43
N HIS A 68 -6.41 24.46 5.59
CA HIS A 68 -6.36 23.01 5.79
C HIS A 68 -5.05 22.38 5.30
N ILE A 69 -4.13 23.19 4.73
CA ILE A 69 -2.82 22.73 4.28
C ILE A 69 -1.74 23.21 5.27
N SER A 70 -0.84 22.33 5.64
CA SER A 70 0.33 22.64 6.48
C SER A 70 1.60 22.05 5.89
N VAL A 71 2.72 22.71 6.14
CA VAL A 71 4.04 22.28 5.68
C VAL A 71 4.97 22.06 6.88
N VAL A 72 5.79 21.05 6.79
CA VAL A 72 6.86 20.75 7.74
C VAL A 72 8.15 20.57 6.97
N HIS A 73 9.10 21.48 7.17
CA HIS A 73 10.42 21.35 6.58
C HIS A 73 11.35 20.56 7.49
N ILE A 74 12.06 19.59 6.95
CA ILE A 74 13.08 18.82 7.65
C ILE A 74 14.38 18.77 6.83
N ALA A 75 15.49 18.48 7.49
CA ALA A 75 16.72 18.18 6.78
C ALA A 75 16.58 16.86 6.03
N ALA A 76 17.16 16.79 4.82
CA ALA A 76 17.09 15.62 3.94
C ALA A 76 17.42 14.32 4.69
N SER A 77 16.46 13.40 4.69
CA SER A 77 16.56 12.13 5.43
C SER A 77 16.96 10.94 4.56
N GLY A 78 16.98 11.13 3.23
CA GLY A 78 17.41 10.13 2.26
C GLY A 78 16.31 9.15 1.84
N GLY A 79 15.04 9.41 2.16
CA GLY A 79 13.93 8.59 1.70
C GLY A 79 12.59 8.95 2.34
N PRO A 80 11.48 8.42 1.84
CA PRO A 80 10.13 8.83 2.23
C PRO A 80 9.67 8.33 3.62
N SER A 81 10.44 7.47 4.29
CA SER A 81 10.07 6.89 5.60
C SER A 81 9.90 7.94 6.69
N ARG A 82 10.93 8.76 6.91
CA ARG A 82 10.92 9.78 7.96
C ARG A 82 9.86 10.86 7.71
N PRO A 83 9.73 11.42 6.50
CA PRO A 83 8.63 12.33 6.18
C PRO A 83 7.25 11.75 6.47
N ARG A 84 6.98 10.50 6.06
CA ARG A 84 5.70 9.85 6.31
C ARG A 84 5.46 9.62 7.81
N ASN A 85 6.49 9.21 8.58
CA ASN A 85 6.39 9.04 10.03
C ASN A 85 6.04 10.36 10.72
N ILE A 86 6.68 11.46 10.34
CA ILE A 86 6.40 12.81 10.87
C ILE A 86 4.96 13.23 10.52
N GLY A 87 4.53 12.99 9.28
CA GLY A 87 3.15 13.27 8.86
C GLY A 87 2.12 12.52 9.71
N VAL A 88 2.33 11.21 9.97
CA VAL A 88 1.46 10.40 10.84
C VAL A 88 1.43 10.91 12.28
N GLN A 89 2.56 11.37 12.82
CA GLN A 89 2.62 11.95 14.17
C GLN A 89 1.82 13.24 14.29
N ARG A 90 1.77 14.05 13.23
CA ARG A 90 1.04 15.33 13.18
C ARG A 90 -0.42 15.17 12.76
N ALA A 91 -0.79 14.06 12.17
CA ALA A 91 -2.14 13.77 11.71
C ALA A 91 -3.16 13.81 12.85
N ARG A 92 -4.23 14.59 12.66
CA ARG A 92 -5.35 14.76 13.60
C ARG A 92 -6.61 14.07 13.14
N GLY A 93 -6.66 13.69 11.85
CA GLY A 93 -7.79 12.97 11.25
C GLY A 93 -8.02 11.60 11.86
N GLU A 94 -9.25 11.15 11.79
CA GLU A 94 -9.63 9.78 12.18
C GLU A 94 -8.91 8.74 11.29
N TYR A 95 -8.74 9.08 10.02
CA TYR A 95 -7.98 8.29 9.05
C TYR A 95 -6.79 9.08 8.50
N VAL A 96 -5.76 8.35 8.09
CA VAL A 96 -4.58 8.87 7.39
C VAL A 96 -4.57 8.31 5.97
N GLN A 97 -4.57 9.19 4.97
CA GLN A 97 -4.35 8.86 3.56
C GLN A 97 -2.93 9.25 3.18
N PHE A 98 -2.16 8.32 2.63
CA PHE A 98 -0.86 8.67 2.04
C PHE A 98 -1.01 9.00 0.56
N LEU A 99 -0.31 10.05 0.13
CA LEU A 99 -0.23 10.48 -1.26
C LEU A 99 1.23 10.85 -1.59
N ASP A 100 1.79 10.25 -2.62
CA ASP A 100 3.13 10.63 -3.09
C ASP A 100 3.06 11.94 -3.87
N ALA A 101 4.10 12.79 -3.76
CA ALA A 101 4.10 14.16 -4.30
C ALA A 101 4.03 14.24 -5.84
N ASP A 102 4.25 13.12 -6.53
CA ASP A 102 4.16 12.99 -7.99
C ASP A 102 2.88 12.28 -8.47
N ASP A 103 2.02 11.85 -7.54
CA ASP A 103 0.75 11.19 -7.83
C ASP A 103 -0.46 12.13 -7.61
N ARG A 104 -1.68 11.62 -7.81
CA ARG A 104 -2.91 12.37 -7.53
C ARG A 104 -4.03 11.49 -6.97
N LEU A 105 -4.92 12.11 -6.21
CA LEU A 105 -6.18 11.51 -5.76
C LEU A 105 -7.28 11.71 -6.81
N GLY A 106 -8.29 10.82 -6.80
CA GLY A 106 -9.57 11.10 -7.45
C GLY A 106 -10.35 12.16 -6.68
N GLU A 107 -11.19 12.93 -7.33
CA GLU A 107 -11.92 14.05 -6.72
C GLU A 107 -12.79 13.64 -5.52
N ARG A 108 -13.36 12.44 -5.56
CA ARG A 108 -14.21 11.89 -4.49
C ARG A 108 -13.48 10.91 -3.57
N ALA A 109 -12.16 10.79 -3.70
CA ALA A 109 -11.41 9.72 -3.03
C ALA A 109 -11.53 9.79 -1.51
N LEU A 110 -11.38 10.98 -0.91
CA LEU A 110 -11.43 11.11 0.55
C LEU A 110 -12.81 10.77 1.11
N ASP A 111 -13.89 11.24 0.48
CA ASP A 111 -15.25 10.93 0.90
C ASP A 111 -15.54 9.42 0.81
N LEU A 112 -15.30 8.84 -0.36
CA LEU A 112 -15.64 7.43 -0.61
C LEU A 112 -14.87 6.47 0.30
N LEU A 113 -13.56 6.73 0.48
CA LEU A 113 -12.73 5.90 1.34
C LEU A 113 -13.09 6.07 2.81
N TYR A 114 -13.36 7.30 3.25
CA TYR A 114 -13.78 7.58 4.62
C TYR A 114 -15.13 6.93 4.94
N GLU A 115 -16.13 7.11 4.08
CA GLU A 115 -17.46 6.53 4.26
C GLU A 115 -17.40 4.99 4.33
N MET A 116 -16.63 4.35 3.44
CA MET A 116 -16.42 2.91 3.50
C MET A 116 -15.73 2.50 4.80
N GLY A 117 -14.67 3.23 5.19
CA GLY A 117 -13.93 2.97 6.43
C GLY A 117 -14.82 3.05 7.66
N ARG A 118 -15.64 4.10 7.76
CA ARG A 118 -16.58 4.33 8.88
C ARG A 118 -17.69 3.28 8.91
N ARG A 119 -18.29 3.00 7.77
CA ARG A 119 -19.39 2.03 7.67
C ARG A 119 -18.97 0.63 8.12
N ASN A 120 -17.75 0.22 7.73
CA ASN A 120 -17.26 -1.13 7.97
C ASN A 120 -16.38 -1.25 9.21
N GLY A 121 -16.03 -0.14 9.87
CA GLY A 121 -15.07 -0.13 10.97
C GLY A 121 -13.67 -0.56 10.53
N SER A 122 -13.26 -0.18 9.32
CA SER A 122 -12.05 -0.68 8.70
C SER A 122 -10.79 -0.09 9.32
N ASP A 123 -9.79 -0.94 9.56
CA ASP A 123 -8.44 -0.52 9.90
C ASP A 123 -7.69 0.01 8.68
N ILE A 124 -8.00 -0.56 7.50
CA ILE A 124 -7.41 -0.20 6.20
C ILE A 124 -8.49 -0.15 5.14
N VAL A 125 -8.50 0.91 4.34
CA VAL A 125 -9.34 1.02 3.15
C VAL A 125 -8.46 1.20 1.92
N ILE A 126 -8.66 0.35 0.94
CA ILE A 126 -7.91 0.33 -0.31
C ILE A 126 -8.80 0.86 -1.42
N GLY A 127 -8.47 2.01 -1.97
CA GLY A 127 -9.14 2.57 -3.13
C GLY A 127 -8.61 2.00 -4.44
N LYS A 128 -9.44 1.99 -5.48
CA LYS A 128 -9.04 1.57 -6.82
C LYS A 128 -7.88 2.42 -7.33
N LEU A 129 -6.83 1.73 -7.74
CA LEU A 129 -5.63 2.32 -8.34
C LEU A 129 -5.74 2.36 -9.86
N VAL A 130 -5.28 3.44 -10.44
CA VAL A 130 -5.09 3.60 -11.89
C VAL A 130 -3.68 4.07 -12.14
N SER A 131 -3.07 3.70 -13.24
CA SER A 131 -1.74 4.13 -13.64
C SER A 131 -1.65 4.33 -15.13
N ASN A 132 -0.91 5.35 -15.54
CA ASN A 132 -0.59 5.65 -16.94
C ASN A 132 0.84 5.26 -17.34
N PHE A 133 1.67 4.78 -16.40
CA PHE A 133 3.08 4.49 -16.68
C PHE A 133 3.58 3.12 -16.18
N ARG A 134 2.90 2.48 -15.23
CA ARG A 134 3.27 1.16 -14.70
C ARG A 134 2.07 0.23 -14.55
N GLY A 135 2.32 -1.08 -14.50
CA GLY A 135 1.26 -2.06 -14.30
C GLY A 135 0.60 -1.93 -12.93
N VAL A 136 -0.72 -2.13 -12.89
CA VAL A 136 -1.53 -2.26 -11.68
C VAL A 136 -2.10 -3.67 -11.65
N HIS A 137 -2.08 -4.31 -10.48
CA HIS A 137 -2.70 -5.62 -10.29
C HIS A 137 -4.22 -5.49 -10.23
N TRP A 138 -4.89 -5.70 -11.35
CA TRP A 138 -6.33 -5.52 -11.52
C TRP A 138 -7.17 -6.55 -10.77
N GLY A 139 -6.59 -7.69 -10.40
CA GLY A 139 -7.30 -8.78 -9.72
C GLY A 139 -8.01 -8.33 -8.44
N MET A 140 -7.40 -7.42 -7.69
CA MET A 140 -7.96 -6.89 -6.46
C MET A 140 -9.15 -5.94 -6.69
N PHE A 141 -9.23 -5.28 -7.85
CA PHE A 141 -10.24 -4.26 -8.16
C PHE A 141 -11.35 -4.75 -9.08
N GLN A 142 -11.55 -6.05 -9.19
CA GLN A 142 -12.68 -6.61 -9.96
C GLN A 142 -14.02 -6.47 -9.26
N ARG A 143 -14.01 -6.32 -7.93
CA ARG A 143 -15.18 -6.05 -7.10
C ARG A 143 -14.77 -5.36 -5.82
N SER A 144 -15.70 -4.66 -5.19
CA SER A 144 -15.52 -4.12 -3.85
C SER A 144 -15.63 -5.21 -2.77
N TYR A 145 -14.90 -5.06 -1.67
CA TYR A 145 -14.94 -5.93 -0.49
C TYR A 145 -15.25 -5.08 0.73
N GLU A 146 -16.37 -5.34 1.38
CA GLU A 146 -16.74 -4.67 2.64
C GLU A 146 -15.77 -5.07 3.78
N SER A 147 -15.41 -6.36 3.84
CA SER A 147 -14.43 -6.89 4.79
C SER A 147 -13.68 -8.05 4.15
N CYS A 148 -12.37 -7.98 4.18
CA CYS A 148 -11.51 -9.04 3.68
C CYS A 148 -10.21 -9.16 4.50
N THR A 149 -9.48 -10.22 4.26
CA THR A 149 -8.19 -10.53 4.83
C THR A 149 -7.24 -11.02 3.73
N VAL A 150 -5.96 -11.20 4.04
CA VAL A 150 -4.99 -11.80 3.10
C VAL A 150 -5.37 -13.22 2.63
N ALA A 151 -6.27 -13.89 3.34
CA ALA A 151 -6.76 -15.22 2.96
C ALA A 151 -7.98 -15.18 2.02
N THR A 152 -8.73 -14.07 2.00
CA THR A 152 -10.01 -13.95 1.27
C THR A 152 -9.97 -12.98 0.09
N ALA A 153 -8.91 -12.16 0.00
CA ALA A 153 -8.68 -11.24 -1.11
C ALA A 153 -7.18 -11.18 -1.44
N PRO A 154 -6.79 -10.85 -2.67
CA PRO A 154 -5.39 -10.82 -3.12
C PRO A 154 -4.65 -9.57 -2.62
N LEU A 155 -4.75 -9.26 -1.32
CA LEU A 155 -4.17 -8.05 -0.71
C LEU A 155 -2.65 -7.97 -0.89
N ILE A 156 -1.97 -9.12 -0.96
CA ILE A 156 -0.52 -9.20 -1.14
C ILE A 156 -0.05 -8.71 -2.52
N GLU A 157 -0.97 -8.60 -3.49
CA GLU A 157 -0.69 -8.04 -4.81
C GLU A 157 -0.55 -6.51 -4.79
N ASN A 158 -0.93 -5.88 -3.68
CA ASN A 158 -0.82 -4.44 -3.50
C ASN A 158 -0.15 -4.10 -2.16
N LEU A 159 1.17 -3.96 -2.19
CA LEU A 159 1.99 -3.62 -1.03
C LEU A 159 2.42 -2.15 -1.02
N THR A 160 1.85 -1.31 -1.88
CA THR A 160 2.11 0.14 -1.89
C THR A 160 1.36 0.84 -0.78
N VAL A 161 1.84 1.99 -0.35
CA VAL A 161 1.26 2.73 0.77
C VAL A 161 0.03 3.58 0.40
N SER A 162 -0.31 3.69 -0.88
CA SER A 162 -1.43 4.48 -1.43
C SER A 162 -2.82 4.00 -0.95
N LYS A 163 -3.04 4.02 0.37
CA LYS A 163 -4.23 3.52 1.08
C LYS A 163 -4.60 4.46 2.20
N MET A 164 -5.84 4.34 2.67
CA MET A 164 -6.31 5.01 3.86
C MET A 164 -6.22 4.06 5.06
N PHE A 165 -5.66 4.54 6.17
CA PHE A 165 -5.46 3.77 7.40
C PHE A 165 -6.15 4.48 8.57
N ARG A 166 -6.83 3.76 9.44
CA ARG A 166 -7.37 4.34 10.68
C ARG A 166 -6.20 4.79 11.57
N ALA A 167 -6.17 6.06 11.94
CA ALA A 167 -5.05 6.66 12.67
C ALA A 167 -4.77 5.97 14.02
N ALA A 168 -5.83 5.66 14.77
CA ALA A 168 -5.72 4.93 16.02
C ALA A 168 -5.11 3.54 15.83
N PHE A 169 -5.51 2.82 14.76
CA PHE A 169 -4.94 1.51 14.43
C PHE A 169 -3.42 1.56 14.21
N ILE A 170 -2.92 2.57 13.45
CA ILE A 170 -1.47 2.74 13.24
C ILE A 170 -0.77 2.96 14.58
N ARG A 171 -1.28 3.87 15.41
CA ARG A 171 -0.66 4.28 16.67
C ARG A 171 -0.68 3.16 17.72
N GLU A 172 -1.82 2.51 17.94
CA GLU A 172 -2.01 1.43 18.92
C GLU A 172 -1.14 0.21 18.62
N ASN A 173 -0.89 -0.03 17.34
CA ASN A 173 -0.07 -1.16 16.89
C ASN A 173 1.40 -0.81 16.67
N GLY A 174 1.82 0.43 16.89
CA GLY A 174 3.19 0.88 16.66
C GLY A 174 3.66 0.63 15.22
N ILE A 175 2.75 0.88 14.24
CA ILE A 175 3.07 0.69 12.82
C ILE A 175 3.77 1.95 12.33
N ALA A 176 5.02 1.81 11.90
CA ALA A 176 5.83 2.91 11.40
C ALA A 176 6.67 2.46 10.19
N PHE A 177 7.04 3.41 9.36
CA PHE A 177 7.96 3.16 8.26
C PHE A 177 9.37 2.96 8.82
N PRO A 178 10.11 1.93 8.37
CA PRO A 178 11.49 1.73 8.79
C PRO A 178 12.38 2.82 8.18
N GLU A 179 13.01 3.62 9.02
CA GLU A 179 13.98 4.62 8.56
C GLU A 179 15.29 3.95 8.13
N GLY A 180 15.99 4.58 7.17
CA GLY A 180 17.22 4.03 6.60
C GLY A 180 17.02 2.94 5.54
N LEU A 181 15.78 2.64 5.15
CA LEU A 181 15.48 1.87 3.94
C LEU A 181 15.12 2.84 2.82
N ARG A 182 15.85 2.76 1.72
CA ARG A 182 15.59 3.58 0.53
C ARG A 182 14.47 3.01 -0.34
N LEU A 183 14.35 1.69 -0.37
CA LEU A 183 13.36 0.94 -1.17
C LEU A 183 12.67 -0.09 -0.29
N THR A 184 11.42 -0.41 -0.60
CA THR A 184 10.59 -1.42 0.09
C THR A 184 10.12 -1.04 1.50
N GLU A 185 10.29 0.20 1.90
CA GLU A 185 9.81 0.74 3.18
C GLU A 185 8.28 0.70 3.28
N ASP A 186 7.62 0.93 2.14
CA ASP A 186 6.17 0.83 1.96
C ASP A 186 5.68 -0.61 2.12
N GLN A 187 6.38 -1.57 1.51
CA GLN A 187 6.06 -2.99 1.64
C GLN A 187 6.17 -3.47 3.10
N TYR A 188 7.21 -3.02 3.82
CA TYR A 188 7.37 -3.34 5.24
C TYR A 188 6.18 -2.83 6.06
N PHE A 189 5.82 -1.55 5.88
CA PHE A 189 4.71 -0.89 6.58
C PHE A 189 3.38 -1.59 6.27
N VAL A 190 3.09 -1.83 4.99
CA VAL A 190 1.81 -2.42 4.54
C VAL A 190 1.67 -3.88 4.98
N VAL A 191 2.73 -4.69 4.87
CA VAL A 191 2.70 -6.08 5.35
C VAL A 191 2.45 -6.11 6.85
N LEU A 192 3.13 -5.25 7.63
CA LEU A 192 2.91 -5.15 9.07
C LEU A 192 1.46 -4.75 9.38
N ALA A 193 0.91 -3.80 8.63
CA ALA A 193 -0.48 -3.37 8.77
C ALA A 193 -1.45 -4.52 8.45
N TYR A 194 -1.28 -5.24 7.34
CA TYR A 194 -2.14 -6.38 6.99
C TYR A 194 -2.12 -7.51 8.02
N LEU A 195 -0.96 -7.76 8.65
CA LEU A 195 -0.83 -8.77 9.71
C LEU A 195 -1.52 -8.38 11.03
N ARG A 196 -1.89 -7.10 11.18
CA ARG A 196 -2.48 -6.54 12.39
C ARG A 196 -3.93 -6.13 12.22
N ALA A 197 -4.34 -5.83 10.98
CA ALA A 197 -5.68 -5.36 10.67
C ALA A 197 -6.72 -6.43 10.97
N LYS A 198 -7.82 -6.00 11.58
CA LYS A 198 -9.02 -6.83 11.80
C LYS A 198 -9.95 -6.75 10.61
N VAL A 199 -10.10 -5.57 10.02
CA VAL A 199 -10.95 -5.32 8.88
C VAL A 199 -10.19 -4.54 7.82
N VAL A 200 -10.12 -5.10 6.61
CA VAL A 200 -9.63 -4.43 5.41
C VAL A 200 -10.77 -4.35 4.42
N SER A 201 -11.04 -3.14 3.90
CA SER A 201 -12.04 -2.94 2.84
C SER A 201 -11.36 -2.55 1.54
N VAL A 202 -11.97 -2.91 0.42
CA VAL A 202 -11.50 -2.56 -0.93
C VAL A 202 -12.63 -1.90 -1.69
N LEU A 203 -12.42 -0.68 -2.16
CA LEU A 203 -13.31 0.06 -3.04
C LEU A 203 -12.83 -0.07 -4.48
N ALA A 204 -13.60 -0.76 -5.33
CA ALA A 204 -13.25 -1.04 -6.72
C ALA A 204 -14.07 -0.25 -7.74
N ASP A 205 -15.13 0.43 -7.30
CA ASP A 205 -16.13 1.01 -8.21
C ASP A 205 -15.63 2.30 -8.86
N GLU A 206 -14.85 3.12 -8.11
CA GLU A 206 -14.36 4.42 -8.58
C GLU A 206 -12.85 4.57 -8.34
N PRO A 207 -12.09 5.12 -9.30
CA PRO A 207 -10.66 5.38 -9.12
C PRO A 207 -10.41 6.41 -8.02
N CYS A 208 -9.65 5.99 -6.99
CA CYS A 208 -9.31 6.85 -5.85
C CYS A 208 -7.86 7.35 -5.89
N TYR A 209 -6.97 6.62 -6.54
CA TYR A 209 -5.55 6.95 -6.58
C TYR A 209 -4.97 6.71 -7.96
N PHE A 210 -4.21 7.68 -8.47
CA PHE A 210 -3.60 7.64 -9.78
C PHE A 210 -2.08 7.72 -9.67
N TYR A 211 -1.41 6.65 -10.05
CA TYR A 211 0.03 6.67 -10.26
C TYR A 211 0.36 7.42 -11.54
N CYS A 212 1.17 8.44 -11.41
CA CYS A 212 1.56 9.31 -12.49
C CYS A 212 3.08 9.23 -12.74
N GLY A 213 3.46 8.97 -13.98
CA GLY A 213 4.87 9.07 -14.37
C GLY A 213 5.35 10.52 -14.28
N ARG A 214 6.62 10.70 -13.91
CA ARG A 214 7.31 11.99 -13.99
C ARG A 214 7.95 12.13 -15.37
N ASP A 215 7.81 13.31 -15.99
CA ASP A 215 8.36 13.58 -17.32
C ASP A 215 9.90 13.64 -17.30
N ASP A 216 10.49 13.95 -16.14
CA ASP A 216 11.94 13.98 -15.92
C ASP A 216 12.55 12.61 -15.59
N GLY A 217 11.74 11.55 -15.51
CA GLY A 217 12.18 10.21 -15.13
C GLY A 217 12.60 10.07 -13.66
N GLY A 218 12.36 11.08 -12.82
CA GLY A 218 12.81 11.14 -11.42
C GLY A 218 12.01 10.30 -10.43
N ASN A 219 11.14 9.38 -10.91
CA ASN A 219 10.45 8.44 -10.02
C ASN A 219 11.47 7.51 -9.35
N LEU A 220 11.46 7.44 -8.03
CA LEU A 220 12.35 6.57 -7.23
C LEU A 220 12.27 5.10 -7.68
N SER A 221 11.08 4.65 -8.11
CA SER A 221 10.86 3.30 -8.66
C SER A 221 11.54 3.03 -10.00
N SER A 222 12.05 4.06 -10.68
CA SER A 222 12.80 3.95 -11.94
C SER A 222 14.30 3.74 -11.72
N GLU A 223 14.79 3.89 -10.49
CA GLU A 223 16.20 3.66 -10.19
C GLU A 223 16.57 2.18 -10.34
N PRO A 224 17.80 1.88 -10.81
CA PRO A 224 18.28 0.51 -10.89
C PRO A 224 18.28 -0.15 -9.50
N LEU A 225 17.62 -1.30 -9.40
CA LEU A 225 17.63 -2.09 -8.18
C LEU A 225 19.05 -2.56 -7.86
N ARG A 226 19.47 -2.39 -6.61
CA ARG A 226 20.68 -3.01 -6.05
C ARG A 226 20.30 -4.40 -5.51
N PRO A 227 20.63 -5.51 -6.18
CA PRO A 227 20.08 -6.82 -5.84
C PRO A 227 20.32 -7.25 -4.39
N ALA A 228 21.51 -6.98 -3.86
CA ALA A 228 21.87 -7.35 -2.49
C ALA A 228 21.01 -6.59 -1.44
N GLU A 229 20.80 -5.29 -1.65
CA GLU A 229 19.98 -4.45 -0.78
C GLU A 229 18.51 -4.88 -0.84
N TYR A 230 17.98 -5.05 -2.06
CA TYR A 230 16.61 -5.51 -2.27
C TYR A 230 16.34 -6.86 -1.63
N CYS A 231 17.21 -7.86 -1.87
CA CYS A 231 17.09 -9.18 -1.24
C CYS A 231 17.21 -9.11 0.28
N GLY A 232 18.09 -8.24 0.82
CA GLY A 232 18.22 -7.99 2.24
C GLY A 232 16.94 -7.45 2.86
N ASN A 233 16.30 -6.49 2.20
CA ASN A 233 15.03 -5.90 2.64
C ASN A 233 13.87 -6.90 2.58
N LEU A 234 13.76 -7.69 1.50
CA LEU A 234 12.79 -8.78 1.42
C LEU A 234 12.98 -9.81 2.53
N ARG A 235 14.20 -10.16 2.86
CA ARG A 235 14.49 -11.07 3.97
C ARG A 235 13.98 -10.52 5.28
N ARG A 236 14.18 -9.24 5.58
CA ARG A 236 13.64 -8.58 6.78
C ARG A 236 12.11 -8.66 6.84
N ILE A 237 11.42 -8.45 5.70
CA ILE A 237 9.97 -8.57 5.61
C ILE A 237 9.54 -10.01 5.89
N LEU A 238 10.20 -11.01 5.29
CA LEU A 238 9.90 -12.42 5.52
C LEU A 238 10.15 -12.84 6.97
N ASP A 239 11.26 -12.42 7.58
CA ASP A 239 11.58 -12.71 8.98
C ASP A 239 10.52 -12.09 9.91
N MET A 240 10.04 -10.88 9.61
CA MET A 240 8.94 -10.25 10.33
C MET A 240 7.65 -11.07 10.23
N ILE A 241 7.28 -11.54 9.03
CA ILE A 241 6.10 -12.38 8.82
C ILE A 241 6.24 -13.68 9.63
N MET A 242 7.36 -14.36 9.51
CA MET A 242 7.61 -15.65 10.18
C MET A 242 7.59 -15.52 11.70
N THR A 243 8.24 -14.51 12.26
CA THR A 243 8.28 -14.26 13.71
C THR A 243 6.90 -13.98 14.29
N ARG A 244 6.04 -13.28 13.55
CA ARG A 244 4.70 -12.91 14.02
C ARG A 244 3.68 -14.01 13.80
N SER A 245 3.79 -14.77 12.71
CA SER A 245 2.94 -15.93 12.47
C SER A 245 3.15 -17.04 13.52
N SER A 246 4.39 -17.25 13.97
CA SER A 246 4.68 -18.22 15.03
C SER A 246 4.08 -17.82 16.39
N ARG A 247 3.94 -16.53 16.69
CA ARG A 247 3.28 -16.05 17.93
C ARG A 247 1.77 -16.26 17.92
N VAL A 248 1.12 -16.26 16.77
CA VAL A 248 -0.32 -16.57 16.64
C VAL A 248 -0.59 -18.04 16.87
N ILE A 249 0.34 -18.92 16.48
CA ILE A 249 0.22 -20.38 16.68
C ILE A 249 0.55 -20.77 18.12
N SER A 250 1.36 -20.01 18.83
CA SER A 250 1.80 -20.28 20.21
C SER A 250 1.05 -19.50 21.29
N ALA A 251 0.00 -18.77 20.96
CA ALA A 251 -0.85 -18.16 21.97
C ALA A 251 -1.59 -19.25 22.74
N PRO A 252 -1.35 -19.46 24.05
CA PRO A 252 -2.04 -20.46 24.86
C PRO A 252 -3.43 -19.92 25.18
N GLY A 253 -4.35 -20.12 24.29
CA GLY A 253 -5.72 -19.66 24.40
C GLY A 253 -6.72 -20.77 24.13
N CYS A 254 -6.59 -21.93 24.81
CA CYS A 254 -7.75 -22.75 25.16
C CYS A 254 -7.30 -23.89 26.09
N CYS A 255 -7.91 -23.94 27.25
CA CYS A 255 -7.77 -24.96 28.29
C CYS A 255 -6.74 -24.68 29.38
N ALA A 256 -6.88 -23.55 30.07
CA ALA A 256 -6.55 -23.50 31.48
C ALA A 256 -7.61 -22.65 32.19
N ALA A 257 -8.76 -23.23 32.45
CA ALA A 257 -9.63 -22.76 33.52
C ALA A 257 -10.64 -23.85 33.87
N SER A 258 -10.57 -24.22 35.12
CA SER A 258 -11.63 -24.76 35.96
C SER A 258 -11.93 -26.26 35.85
N THR A 259 -11.38 -26.95 36.83
CA THR A 259 -12.10 -27.84 37.76
C THR A 259 -13.47 -28.33 37.28
N GLY A 260 -13.56 -29.58 37.00
CA GLY A 260 -14.76 -30.35 37.29
C GLY A 260 -15.76 -30.52 36.16
N SER A 261 -15.85 -31.75 35.72
CA SER A 261 -17.06 -32.34 35.20
C SER A 261 -17.33 -32.36 33.70
N ARG A 262 -17.13 -33.56 33.14
CA ARG A 262 -17.99 -34.13 32.10
C ARG A 262 -17.97 -33.50 30.71
N CYS A 263 -16.97 -33.84 29.93
CA CYS A 263 -17.18 -33.98 28.48
C CYS A 263 -16.10 -34.81 27.80
N CYS A 264 -15.74 -35.96 28.36
CA CYS A 264 -14.96 -36.99 27.66
C CYS A 264 -15.53 -38.38 27.99
N ARG A 265 -16.79 -38.64 27.63
CA ARG A 265 -17.30 -40.01 27.51
C ARG A 265 -18.02 -40.07 26.16
N GLY A 266 -17.44 -40.82 25.25
CA GLY A 266 -18.14 -41.24 24.06
C GLY A 266 -17.33 -41.24 22.79
N TRP A 267 -16.10 -41.76 22.82
CA TRP A 267 -15.50 -42.28 21.59
C TRP A 267 -14.53 -43.41 21.87
N GLN A 268 -15.08 -44.55 22.27
CA GLN A 268 -14.41 -45.85 22.17
C GLN A 268 -15.13 -46.62 21.07
N GLY A 269 -14.44 -46.84 19.96
CA GLY A 269 -14.99 -47.73 18.92
C GLY A 269 -14.19 -47.73 17.64
N ARG A 270 -13.31 -48.73 17.54
CA ARG A 270 -12.69 -49.36 16.36
C ARG A 270 -11.30 -48.86 15.97
N ARG A 271 -10.33 -49.60 16.44
CA ARG A 271 -9.00 -49.72 15.86
C ARG A 271 -9.13 -50.41 14.50
N SER A 272 -8.78 -49.76 13.41
CA SER A 272 -8.33 -50.42 12.20
C SER A 272 -6.90 -49.94 11.91
N SER A 273 -6.02 -50.92 11.99
CA SER A 273 -4.60 -50.82 11.73
C SER A 273 -4.32 -50.56 10.24
N ARG A 274 -3.98 -49.35 9.88
CA ARG A 274 -3.20 -49.04 8.67
C ARG A 274 -2.22 -47.91 8.99
N PRO A 275 -0.91 -48.07 8.72
CA PRO A 275 0.07 -47.01 8.94
C PRO A 275 -0.12 -45.94 7.92
N ILE A 276 -0.23 -44.66 8.39
CA ILE A 276 -0.23 -43.46 7.57
C ILE A 276 1.22 -43.16 7.23
N PRO A 277 1.58 -42.95 5.94
CA PRO A 277 2.93 -42.60 5.58
C PRO A 277 3.23 -41.16 6.05
N PRO A 278 4.48 -40.83 6.45
CA PRO A 278 4.87 -39.50 6.91
C PRO A 278 5.18 -38.61 5.73
N THR A 279 4.18 -37.96 5.16
CA THR A 279 4.35 -36.86 4.21
C THR A 279 3.03 -36.14 4.11
N VAL A 280 2.99 -34.96 4.61
CA VAL A 280 2.25 -33.75 4.23
C VAL A 280 1.97 -32.90 5.50
N ALA A 281 3.00 -32.26 6.00
CA ALA A 281 2.82 -31.12 6.91
C ALA A 281 4.00 -30.15 6.81
N SER A 282 4.35 -29.70 5.59
CA SER A 282 5.32 -28.61 5.43
C SER A 282 5.22 -27.93 4.06
N CYS A 283 4.01 -27.76 3.52
CA CYS A 283 3.91 -27.13 2.21
C CYS A 283 2.58 -26.39 2.07
N SER A 284 2.48 -25.16 2.57
CA SER A 284 1.45 -24.28 2.05
C SER A 284 1.81 -22.78 2.06
N THR A 285 2.67 -22.31 2.95
CA THR A 285 2.99 -20.88 3.02
C THR A 285 4.24 -20.48 2.23
N ARG A 286 5.19 -21.38 2.00
CA ARG A 286 6.37 -21.09 1.18
C ARG A 286 6.09 -21.07 -0.32
N SER A 287 5.17 -21.90 -0.81
CA SER A 287 4.87 -22.03 -2.24
C SER A 287 3.99 -20.91 -2.78
N ALA A 288 3.23 -20.20 -1.96
CA ALA A 288 2.39 -19.10 -2.39
C ALA A 288 3.16 -17.76 -2.57
N ILE A 289 4.31 -17.61 -1.90
CA ILE A 289 5.10 -16.37 -1.93
C ILE A 289 6.22 -16.43 -3.00
N LEU A 290 6.81 -17.61 -3.23
CA LEU A 290 7.94 -17.76 -4.15
C LEU A 290 7.62 -17.55 -5.66
N PRO A 291 6.48 -17.95 -6.20
CA PRO A 291 6.16 -17.64 -7.61
C PRO A 291 5.94 -16.16 -7.88
N TRP A 292 5.64 -15.39 -6.83
CA TRP A 292 5.31 -13.98 -6.96
C TRP A 292 6.52 -13.06 -7.05
N ILE A 293 7.64 -13.44 -6.43
CA ILE A 293 8.91 -12.71 -6.50
C ILE A 293 9.54 -12.77 -7.89
N GLY A 294 9.23 -13.82 -8.67
CA GLY A 294 9.78 -14.02 -10.03
C GLY A 294 9.06 -13.30 -11.16
N SER A 295 7.86 -12.77 -10.95
CA SER A 295 7.06 -12.19 -12.05
C SER A 295 7.24 -10.67 -12.26
N THR A 296 7.93 -9.98 -11.34
CA THR A 296 8.12 -8.53 -11.40
C THR A 296 9.46 -8.07 -11.98
N THR A 297 10.36 -8.99 -12.34
CA THR A 297 11.65 -8.62 -12.94
C THR A 297 11.85 -9.36 -14.25
N ARG A 298 11.54 -8.70 -15.38
CA ARG A 298 12.15 -9.07 -16.66
C ARG A 298 13.60 -8.61 -16.62
N PHE A 299 14.51 -9.54 -16.32
CA PHE A 299 15.93 -9.33 -16.57
C PHE A 299 16.17 -9.39 -18.09
N THR A 300 16.45 -8.25 -18.70
CA THR A 300 17.11 -8.21 -19.99
C THR A 300 18.59 -8.46 -19.77
N THR A 301 19.02 -9.70 -19.89
CA THR A 301 20.45 -10.01 -20.03
C THR A 301 20.83 -9.85 -21.49
N ALA A 302 21.52 -8.77 -21.80
CA ALA A 302 22.30 -8.64 -23.02
C ALA A 302 23.66 -9.29 -22.78
N SER A 303 23.85 -10.52 -23.21
CA SER A 303 25.18 -11.05 -23.55
C SER A 303 25.00 -12.23 -24.51
N GLY A 304 25.52 -12.05 -25.70
CA GLY A 304 25.53 -13.07 -26.75
C GLY A 304 26.41 -14.25 -26.39
N LEU A 305 25.92 -15.42 -26.75
CA LEU A 305 26.75 -16.54 -27.22
C LEU A 305 25.86 -17.47 -28.07
N SER A 306 26.30 -17.64 -29.31
CA SER A 306 25.76 -18.51 -30.31
C SER A 306 25.85 -19.98 -29.92
N THR A 307 24.83 -20.76 -30.16
CA THR A 307 24.94 -22.06 -30.84
C THR A 307 23.55 -22.60 -31.16
N GLY A 308 23.41 -23.11 -32.34
CA GLY A 308 22.24 -23.46 -33.09
C GLY A 308 21.48 -24.71 -32.60
N CYS A 309 20.39 -24.82 -33.22
CA CYS A 309 19.60 -26.00 -33.58
C CYS A 309 18.13 -25.90 -33.16
N ALA A 310 17.34 -25.88 -34.11
CA ALA A 310 16.03 -26.46 -34.38
C ALA A 310 14.98 -25.47 -34.87
N ARG A 311 14.89 -25.41 -36.19
CA ARG A 311 13.71 -24.93 -36.94
C ARG A 311 12.55 -25.91 -36.73
N ARG A 312 11.36 -25.42 -36.41
CA ARG A 312 10.09 -25.64 -37.13
C ARG A 312 8.90 -25.19 -36.25
N SER A 313 7.95 -24.53 -36.94
CA SER A 313 6.54 -24.37 -36.56
C SER A 313 6.19 -23.22 -35.60
N CYS A 314 5.91 -22.04 -36.17
CA CYS A 314 4.72 -21.24 -35.96
C CYS A 314 4.72 -20.00 -36.84
N ALA A 315 4.44 -20.24 -38.13
CA ALA A 315 3.94 -19.19 -39.00
C ALA A 315 2.43 -19.41 -39.15
N ARG A 316 1.64 -18.62 -38.38
CA ARG A 316 0.23 -18.28 -38.64
C ARG A 316 -0.33 -17.52 -37.45
N ALA A 317 -0.29 -16.20 -37.52
CA ALA A 317 -1.25 -15.26 -36.97
C ALA A 317 -0.68 -13.83 -37.00
N ALA A 318 -0.49 -13.34 -38.23
CA ALA A 318 -0.23 -11.92 -38.47
C ALA A 318 -1.00 -11.54 -39.73
N SER A 319 -2.29 -11.34 -39.59
CA SER A 319 -3.11 -10.54 -40.50
C SER A 319 -4.49 -10.41 -39.89
N MET A 320 -4.77 -9.28 -39.31
CA MET A 320 -6.05 -8.60 -39.12
C MET A 320 -5.92 -7.71 -37.89
N ILE A 321 -5.67 -6.47 -38.10
CA ILE A 321 -6.22 -5.29 -37.50
C ILE A 321 -5.43 -4.10 -38.04
N SER A 322 -5.87 -3.64 -39.18
CA SER A 322 -5.66 -2.27 -39.63
C SER A 322 -7.04 -1.61 -39.63
N SER A 323 -7.09 -0.37 -39.18
CA SER A 323 -8.18 0.60 -39.27
C SER A 323 -8.97 0.82 -37.98
N SER A 324 -8.65 1.91 -37.34
CA SER A 324 -9.51 3.04 -36.97
C SER A 324 -8.98 3.76 -35.71
N SER A 325 -8.28 4.86 -35.95
CA SER A 325 -8.14 5.91 -34.94
C SER A 325 -9.43 6.71 -34.88
N PRO A 326 -9.78 7.26 -33.70
CA PRO A 326 -10.05 8.66 -33.64
C PRO A 326 -9.22 9.39 -32.57
N SER A 327 -8.62 10.49 -33.02
CA SER A 327 -8.08 11.57 -32.24
C SER A 327 -9.10 12.12 -31.21
N ALA A 328 -8.71 12.15 -29.93
CA ALA A 328 -9.34 12.99 -28.94
C ALA A 328 -8.25 13.79 -28.25
N THR A 329 -8.23 15.07 -28.58
CA THR A 329 -7.50 16.17 -27.96
C THR A 329 -7.92 16.31 -26.51
N CYS A 330 -6.98 16.27 -25.59
CA CYS A 330 -7.16 16.69 -24.20
C CYS A 330 -6.79 18.17 -24.08
N ALA A 331 -7.74 18.99 -23.69
CA ALA A 331 -7.52 20.29 -23.10
C ALA A 331 -7.47 20.16 -21.57
#